data_dcbc69b11212a5d28d29e08f154c7ba0
#
_entry.id   dcbc69b11212a5d28d29e08f154c7ba0
#
_cell.length_a   1.000
_cell.length_b   1.000
_cell.length_c   1.000
_cell.angle_alpha   90.00
_cell.angle_beta   90.00
_cell.angle_gamma   90.00
#
_symmetry.space_group_name_H-M   'P 1'
#
loop_
_entity.id
_entity.type
_entity.pdbx_description
1 polymer ?
#
loop_
_entity_poly.entity_id
_entity_poly.type
_entity_poly.pdbx_seq_one_letter_code
_entity_poly.pdbx_strand_id
1 'polypeptide(L)'
;MRKIILHLCADTGSDTKPYKDNDYEVILVGSQIGVENYHPPENVYGVIANPVCLEFSTARADGKARNPDEGMKLVKECQRIISECNPIFWVIENPATGALRRYLGEPRFTYQPWEFGSPWTKKTALWGKFNIPNKLYSNWEDVPKIPELYTRPGRGKP
;
A
#
# COMPACT_ATOMS: atom_id res chain seq x y z
N MET A 1 7.75 17.66 19.05
CA MET A 1 8.03 16.25 18.74
C MET A 1 7.54 15.99 17.33
N ARG A 2 8.34 15.39 16.43
CA ARG A 2 7.92 15.07 15.06
C ARG A 2 6.85 13.99 15.08
N LYS A 3 5.88 14.07 14.16
CA LYS A 3 4.87 13.02 13.99
C LYS A 3 5.50 11.82 13.29
N ILE A 4 5.32 10.63 13.84
CA ILE A 4 5.89 9.39 13.31
C ILE A 4 4.92 8.74 12.34
N ILE A 5 5.41 8.37 11.16
CA ILE A 5 4.73 7.51 10.19
C ILE A 5 5.44 6.16 10.16
N LEU A 6 4.74 5.07 10.44
CA LEU A 6 5.25 3.74 10.20
C LEU A 6 4.90 3.29 8.78
N HIS A 7 5.88 2.71 8.09
CA HIS A 7 5.66 2.05 6.82
C HIS A 7 6.01 0.58 6.95
N LEU A 8 4.97 -0.25 7.04
CA LEU A 8 5.09 -1.69 7.27
C LEU A 8 5.19 -2.46 5.96
N CYS A 9 5.97 -3.53 5.95
CA CYS A 9 6.25 -4.35 4.77
C CYS A 9 6.84 -3.52 3.61
N ALA A 10 7.75 -2.60 3.93
CA ALA A 10 8.31 -1.66 2.98
C ALA A 10 9.84 -1.59 3.08
N ASP A 11 10.51 -1.85 1.97
CA ASP A 11 11.98 -1.76 1.89
C ASP A 11 12.46 -0.43 1.29
N THR A 12 11.67 0.22 0.42
CA THR A 12 12.08 1.44 -0.30
C THR A 12 11.48 2.73 0.24
N GLY A 13 10.36 2.67 0.94
CA GLY A 13 9.68 3.84 1.49
C GLY A 13 9.08 4.80 0.45
N SER A 14 8.86 4.35 -0.79
CA SER A 14 8.32 5.19 -1.87
C SER A 14 6.98 5.85 -1.51
N ASP A 15 6.09 5.10 -0.87
CA ASP A 15 4.74 5.57 -0.54
C ASP A 15 4.74 6.56 0.64
N THR A 16 5.81 6.57 1.43
CA THR A 16 5.98 7.50 2.56
C THR A 16 6.92 8.66 2.27
N LYS A 17 7.50 8.71 1.06
CA LYS A 17 8.36 9.84 0.66
C LYS A 17 7.67 11.20 0.85
N PRO A 18 6.40 11.42 0.47
CA PRO A 18 5.74 12.71 0.69
C PRO A 18 5.69 13.13 2.17
N TYR A 19 5.54 12.18 3.09
CA TYR A 19 5.57 12.47 4.53
C TYR A 19 6.97 12.90 4.97
N LYS A 20 8.01 12.19 4.52
CA LYS A 20 9.40 12.53 4.81
C LYS A 20 9.75 13.94 4.30
N ASP A 21 9.27 14.28 3.10
CA ASP A 21 9.50 15.60 2.48
C ASP A 21 8.74 16.73 3.22
N ASN A 22 7.78 16.40 4.09
CA ASN A 22 6.98 17.31 4.91
C ASN A 22 7.27 17.16 6.42
N ASP A 23 8.52 16.90 6.78
CA ASP A 23 9.04 16.89 8.16
C ASP A 23 8.43 15.83 9.09
N TYR A 24 7.79 14.79 8.58
CA TYR A 24 7.43 13.63 9.38
C TYR A 24 8.66 12.73 9.57
N GLU A 25 8.77 12.11 10.73
CA GLU A 25 9.69 11.01 10.94
C GLU A 25 9.11 9.74 10.32
N VAL A 26 9.82 9.12 9.39
CA VAL A 26 9.37 7.88 8.72
C VAL A 26 10.22 6.71 9.20
N ILE A 27 9.58 5.69 9.75
CA ILE A 27 10.21 4.42 10.15
C ILE A 27 9.76 3.34 9.17
N LEU A 28 10.74 2.74 8.48
CA LEU A 28 10.50 1.63 7.56
C LEU A 28 10.69 0.31 8.29
N VAL A 29 9.68 -0.54 8.25
CA VAL A 29 9.72 -1.91 8.79
C VAL A 29 9.63 -2.86 7.59
N GLY A 30 10.78 -3.09 6.96
CA GLY A 30 10.93 -3.94 5.79
C GLY A 30 11.37 -5.37 6.14
N SER A 31 11.85 -6.08 5.11
CA SER A 31 12.23 -7.49 5.19
C SER A 31 13.36 -7.77 6.19
N GLN A 32 14.25 -6.80 6.43
CA GLN A 32 15.37 -6.97 7.37
C GLN A 32 14.93 -6.95 8.83
N ILE A 33 13.89 -6.20 9.18
CA ILE A 33 13.37 -6.09 10.54
C ILE A 33 12.31 -7.16 10.77
N GLY A 34 11.40 -7.32 9.79
CA GLY A 34 10.20 -8.14 9.88
C GLY A 34 9.12 -7.50 10.77
N VAL A 35 7.86 -7.67 10.37
CA VAL A 35 6.73 -7.14 11.15
C VAL A 35 6.36 -8.05 12.33
N GLU A 36 6.75 -9.32 12.28
CA GLU A 36 6.34 -10.36 13.22
C GLU A 36 6.82 -10.08 14.64
N ASN A 37 8.03 -9.52 14.77
CA ASN A 37 8.64 -9.22 16.06
C ASN A 37 8.76 -7.71 16.33
N TYR A 38 8.19 -6.90 15.46
CA TYR A 38 8.28 -5.45 15.60
C TYR A 38 7.26 -4.92 16.62
N HIS A 39 7.75 -4.12 17.56
CA HIS A 39 6.94 -3.34 18.49
C HIS A 39 7.08 -1.85 18.14
N PRO A 40 5.96 -1.17 17.89
CA PRO A 40 6.01 0.23 17.51
C PRO A 40 6.41 1.13 18.67
N PRO A 41 7.01 2.31 18.37
CA PRO A 41 7.23 3.33 19.38
C PRO A 41 5.91 3.98 19.80
N GLU A 42 5.95 4.71 20.90
CA GLU A 42 4.84 5.57 21.29
C GLU A 42 4.63 6.72 20.28
N ASN A 43 3.42 7.27 20.26
CA ASN A 43 3.07 8.46 19.48
C ASN A 43 3.16 8.31 17.95
N VAL A 44 2.90 7.11 17.43
CA VAL A 44 2.73 6.91 15.99
C VAL A 44 1.51 7.67 15.50
N TYR A 45 1.73 8.59 14.57
CA TYR A 45 0.67 9.42 13.98
C TYR A 45 -0.11 8.68 12.89
N GLY A 46 0.58 7.92 12.06
CA GLY A 46 -0.03 7.18 10.96
C GLY A 46 0.72 5.89 10.62
N VAL A 47 0.00 4.93 10.05
CA VAL A 47 0.55 3.65 9.59
C VAL A 47 0.16 3.41 8.14
N ILE A 48 1.14 3.10 7.30
CA ILE A 48 0.95 2.63 5.93
C ILE A 48 1.53 1.22 5.85
N ALA A 49 0.75 0.27 5.35
CA ALA A 49 1.14 -1.13 5.28
C ALA A 49 0.93 -1.69 3.87
N ASN A 50 1.97 -2.28 3.31
CA ASN A 50 1.96 -2.91 1.99
C ASN A 50 2.31 -4.40 2.13
N PRO A 51 1.46 -5.22 2.79
CA PRO A 51 1.75 -6.65 2.95
C PRO A 51 1.86 -7.32 1.59
N VAL A 52 2.83 -8.23 1.46
CA VAL A 52 3.15 -8.89 0.18
C VAL A 52 1.91 -9.52 -0.43
N CYS A 53 1.62 -9.14 -1.67
CA CYS A 53 0.40 -9.52 -2.37
C CYS A 53 0.48 -10.86 -3.12
N LEU A 54 1.62 -11.54 -3.13
CA LEU A 54 1.85 -12.76 -3.92
C LEU A 54 0.81 -13.85 -3.67
N GLU A 55 0.41 -14.03 -2.42
CA GLU A 55 -0.57 -15.04 -2.03
C GLU A 55 -2.02 -14.64 -2.34
N PHE A 56 -2.27 -13.37 -2.64
CA PHE A 56 -3.60 -12.82 -2.96
C PHE A 56 -3.75 -12.46 -4.44
N SER A 57 -2.64 -12.20 -5.14
CA SER A 57 -2.66 -11.69 -6.51
C SER A 57 -3.11 -12.74 -7.53
N THR A 58 -3.92 -12.32 -8.50
CA THR A 58 -4.25 -13.16 -9.67
C THR A 58 -3.09 -13.24 -10.68
N ALA A 59 -2.14 -12.31 -10.60
CA ALA A 59 -1.02 -12.17 -11.53
C ALA A 59 0.28 -12.87 -11.06
N ARG A 60 0.16 -13.99 -10.30
CA ARG A 60 1.32 -14.75 -9.86
C ARG A 60 2.01 -15.43 -11.04
N ALA A 61 3.26 -15.03 -11.29
CA ALA A 61 4.04 -15.52 -12.45
C ALA A 61 4.96 -16.71 -12.12
N ASP A 62 5.10 -17.11 -10.86
CA ASP A 62 6.04 -18.14 -10.41
C ASP A 62 5.47 -19.59 -10.49
N GLY A 63 4.25 -19.75 -10.99
CA GLY A 63 3.58 -21.04 -11.15
C GLY A 63 3.21 -21.78 -9.85
N LYS A 64 3.51 -21.22 -8.67
CA LYS A 64 3.21 -21.86 -7.38
C LYS A 64 1.75 -21.71 -7.00
N ALA A 65 1.21 -22.68 -6.28
CA ALA A 65 -0.10 -22.55 -5.65
C ALA A 65 -0.12 -21.39 -4.65
N ARG A 66 -1.24 -20.68 -4.55
CA ARG A 66 -1.44 -19.63 -3.55
C ARG A 66 -1.68 -20.25 -2.19
N ASN A 67 -1.10 -19.63 -1.17
CA ASN A 67 -1.36 -19.93 0.23
C ASN A 67 -1.89 -18.66 0.94
N PRO A 68 -3.19 -18.38 0.88
CA PRO A 68 -3.76 -17.20 1.50
C PRO A 68 -3.55 -17.14 3.02
N ASP A 69 -3.45 -18.28 3.70
CA ASP A 69 -3.21 -18.31 5.15
C ASP A 69 -1.81 -17.77 5.49
N GLU A 70 -0.83 -18.10 4.65
CA GLU A 70 0.52 -17.54 4.79
C GLU A 70 0.54 -16.03 4.52
N GLY A 71 -0.16 -15.60 3.47
CA GLY A 71 -0.32 -14.17 3.18
C GLY A 71 -1.00 -13.42 4.33
N MET A 72 -2.00 -14.05 4.96
CA MET A 72 -2.73 -13.46 6.08
C MET A 72 -1.89 -13.33 7.36
N LYS A 73 -0.81 -14.07 7.53
CA LYS A 73 0.09 -13.87 8.69
C LYS A 73 0.65 -12.45 8.71
N LEU A 74 1.21 -11.98 7.59
CA LEU A 74 1.73 -10.60 7.49
C LEU A 74 0.62 -9.55 7.67
N VAL A 75 -0.56 -9.78 7.10
CA VAL A 75 -1.70 -8.87 7.26
C VAL A 75 -2.12 -8.76 8.73
N LYS A 76 -2.20 -9.89 9.46
CA LYS A 76 -2.54 -9.92 10.87
C LYS A 76 -1.50 -9.19 11.72
N GLU A 77 -0.20 -9.34 11.41
CA GLU A 77 0.86 -8.60 12.09
C GLU A 77 0.77 -7.09 11.84
N CYS A 78 0.48 -6.68 10.61
CA CYS A 78 0.19 -5.27 10.33
C CYS A 78 -1.01 -4.76 11.15
N GLN A 79 -2.08 -5.55 11.25
CA GLN A 79 -3.25 -5.20 12.07
C GLN A 79 -2.93 -5.15 13.56
N ARG A 80 -2.08 -6.04 14.07
CA ARG A 80 -1.58 -6.02 15.46
C ARG A 80 -0.85 -4.70 15.74
N ILE A 81 0.12 -4.35 14.89
CA ILE A 81 0.89 -3.10 15.04
C ILE A 81 -0.02 -1.89 14.97
N ILE A 82 -0.97 -1.85 14.03
CA ILE A 82 -1.97 -0.78 13.94
C ILE A 82 -2.78 -0.65 15.24
N SER A 83 -3.19 -1.78 15.82
CA SER A 83 -3.94 -1.80 17.08
C SER A 83 -3.09 -1.31 18.28
N GLU A 84 -1.82 -1.71 18.34
CA GLU A 84 -0.88 -1.25 19.37
C GLU A 84 -0.62 0.26 19.29
N CYS A 85 -0.46 0.80 18.05
CA CYS A 85 -0.22 2.23 17.85
C CYS A 85 -1.44 3.11 18.13
N ASN A 86 -2.64 2.61 17.86
CA ASN A 86 -3.88 3.40 17.83
C ASN A 86 -3.72 4.74 17.07
N PRO A 87 -3.27 4.73 15.80
CA PRO A 87 -2.88 5.93 15.09
C PRO A 87 -4.08 6.78 14.66
N ILE A 88 -3.84 8.05 14.30
CA ILE A 88 -4.86 8.96 13.76
C ILE A 88 -5.43 8.41 12.44
N PHE A 89 -4.54 7.89 11.58
CA PHE A 89 -4.93 7.21 10.33
C PHE A 89 -4.10 5.96 10.10
N TRP A 90 -4.66 5.03 9.33
CA TRP A 90 -3.93 3.86 8.85
C TRP A 90 -4.48 3.37 7.52
N VAL A 91 -3.61 2.76 6.73
CA VAL A 91 -3.92 2.21 5.41
C VAL A 91 -3.24 0.85 5.25
N ILE A 92 -3.99 -0.14 4.78
CA ILE A 92 -3.45 -1.37 4.21
C ILE A 92 -3.71 -1.32 2.70
N GLU A 93 -2.64 -1.42 1.89
CA GLU A 93 -2.68 -1.40 0.43
C GLU A 93 -2.51 -2.80 -0.13
N ASN A 94 -3.30 -3.14 -1.15
CA ASN A 94 -3.10 -4.36 -1.93
C ASN A 94 -3.78 -4.22 -3.31
N PRO A 95 -3.41 -5.04 -4.33
CA PRO A 95 -4.12 -5.04 -5.61
C PRO A 95 -5.62 -5.31 -5.46
N ALA A 96 -6.46 -4.48 -6.07
CA ALA A 96 -7.91 -4.59 -5.98
C ALA A 96 -8.47 -5.86 -6.65
N THR A 97 -7.71 -6.46 -7.58
CA THR A 97 -8.05 -7.72 -8.25
C THR A 97 -7.68 -8.96 -7.43
N GLY A 98 -6.98 -8.76 -6.30
CA GLY A 98 -6.54 -9.83 -5.43
C GLY A 98 -7.63 -10.37 -4.49
N ALA A 99 -7.33 -11.50 -3.84
CA ALA A 99 -8.25 -12.19 -2.95
C ALA A 99 -8.38 -11.56 -1.55
N LEU A 100 -7.56 -10.54 -1.21
CA LEU A 100 -7.51 -9.97 0.15
C LEU A 100 -8.87 -9.43 0.62
N ARG A 101 -9.70 -8.92 -0.32
CA ARG A 101 -11.08 -8.49 -0.02
C ARG A 101 -11.96 -9.58 0.61
N ARG A 102 -11.66 -10.87 0.40
CA ARG A 102 -12.39 -11.98 1.01
C ARG A 102 -12.13 -12.09 2.52
N TYR A 103 -11.03 -11.53 2.99
CA TYR A 103 -10.58 -11.55 4.39
C TYR A 103 -10.82 -10.24 5.12
N LEU A 104 -10.64 -9.11 4.45
CA LEU A 104 -10.80 -7.77 5.04
C LEU A 104 -12.15 -7.11 4.71
N GLY A 105 -12.98 -7.75 3.87
CA GLY A 105 -14.21 -7.14 3.36
C GLY A 105 -13.95 -6.11 2.25
N GLU A 106 -14.96 -5.30 1.94
CA GLU A 106 -14.86 -4.30 0.90
C GLU A 106 -13.85 -3.20 1.29
N PRO A 107 -12.95 -2.82 0.35
CA PRO A 107 -12.02 -1.73 0.60
C PRO A 107 -12.76 -0.39 0.77
N ARG A 108 -12.24 0.48 1.60
CA ARG A 108 -12.75 1.83 1.78
C ARG A 108 -12.60 2.68 0.51
N PHE A 109 -11.56 2.43 -0.28
CA PHE A 109 -11.27 3.16 -1.51
C PHE A 109 -10.55 2.27 -2.52
N THR A 110 -10.88 2.47 -3.81
CA THR A 110 -10.13 1.86 -4.91
C THR A 110 -9.77 2.92 -5.94
N TYR A 111 -8.60 2.77 -6.54
CA TYR A 111 -8.12 3.72 -7.54
C TYR A 111 -7.20 3.07 -8.57
N GLN A 112 -7.02 3.75 -9.67
CA GLN A 112 -5.94 3.55 -10.63
C GLN A 112 -4.90 4.67 -10.46
N PRO A 113 -3.60 4.41 -10.56
CA PRO A 113 -2.58 5.46 -10.46
C PRO A 113 -2.78 6.60 -11.45
N TRP A 114 -3.33 6.32 -12.63
CA TRP A 114 -3.61 7.36 -13.62
C TRP A 114 -4.68 8.37 -13.16
N GLU A 115 -5.60 7.98 -12.31
CA GLU A 115 -6.60 8.89 -11.73
C GLU A 115 -5.96 9.99 -10.87
N PHE A 116 -4.67 9.84 -10.55
CA PHE A 116 -3.83 10.81 -9.83
C PHE A 116 -2.63 11.29 -10.66
N GLY A 117 -2.67 11.14 -11.99
CA GLY A 117 -1.67 11.66 -12.92
C GLY A 117 -0.51 10.73 -13.23
N SER A 118 -0.46 9.52 -12.68
CA SER A 118 0.57 8.55 -13.03
C SER A 118 0.24 7.84 -14.34
N PRO A 119 1.17 7.69 -15.29
CA PRO A 119 0.88 7.19 -16.64
C PRO A 119 0.84 5.64 -16.72
N TRP A 120 0.28 4.97 -15.73
CA TRP A 120 0.15 3.52 -15.72
C TRP A 120 -1.07 3.03 -14.97
N THR A 121 -1.40 1.75 -15.17
CA THR A 121 -2.47 1.05 -14.50
C THR A 121 -1.95 0.10 -13.43
N LYS A 122 -2.56 0.13 -12.27
CA LYS A 122 -2.44 -0.84 -11.20
C LYS A 122 -3.67 -0.64 -10.30
N LYS A 123 -4.79 -1.28 -10.63
CA LYS A 123 -5.99 -1.12 -9.81
C LYS A 123 -5.69 -1.52 -8.37
N THR A 124 -5.68 -0.54 -7.49
CA THR A 124 -5.26 -0.65 -6.10
C THR A 124 -6.44 -0.47 -5.16
N ALA A 125 -6.46 -1.23 -4.09
CA ALA A 125 -7.46 -1.16 -3.03
C ALA A 125 -6.82 -0.74 -1.71
N LEU A 126 -7.52 0.12 -0.97
CA LEU A 126 -7.11 0.63 0.33
C LEU A 126 -8.15 0.30 1.37
N TRP A 127 -7.74 -0.38 2.43
CA TRP A 127 -8.50 -0.60 3.65
C TRP A 127 -7.95 0.29 4.75
N GLY A 128 -8.81 0.81 5.61
CA GLY A 128 -8.31 1.59 6.74
C GLY A 128 -9.17 2.77 7.18
N LYS A 129 -8.56 3.60 8.00
CA LYS A 129 -9.11 4.86 8.51
C LYS A 129 -8.28 6.01 7.96
N PHE A 130 -8.78 6.69 6.95
CA PHE A 130 -8.10 7.78 6.25
C PHE A 130 -9.11 8.69 5.54
N ASN A 131 -8.68 9.88 5.15
CA ASN A 131 -9.47 10.77 4.31
C ASN A 131 -9.43 10.28 2.86
N ILE A 132 -10.60 10.13 2.24
CA ILE A 132 -10.69 9.71 0.82
C ILE A 132 -10.21 10.88 -0.05
N PRO A 133 -9.17 10.69 -0.88
CA PRO A 133 -8.69 11.74 -1.75
C PRO A 133 -9.61 11.95 -2.95
N ASN A 134 -9.67 13.18 -3.45
CA ASN A 134 -10.35 13.48 -4.70
C ASN A 134 -9.48 13.03 -5.87
N LYS A 135 -10.06 12.30 -6.82
CA LYS A 135 -9.38 11.93 -8.07
C LYS A 135 -9.17 13.18 -8.92
N LEU A 136 -8.01 13.29 -9.55
CA LEU A 136 -7.64 14.42 -10.42
C LEU A 136 -8.19 14.24 -11.85
N TYR A 137 -8.27 12.99 -12.31
CA TYR A 137 -8.71 12.65 -13.65
C TYR A 137 -9.83 11.61 -13.61
N SER A 138 -10.83 11.80 -14.45
CA SER A 138 -11.94 10.86 -14.63
C SER A 138 -11.77 10.00 -15.87
N ASN A 139 -11.00 10.47 -16.87
CA ASN A 139 -10.72 9.74 -18.10
C ASN A 139 -9.22 9.62 -18.31
N TRP A 140 -8.79 8.47 -18.82
CA TRP A 140 -7.39 8.19 -19.13
C TRP A 140 -6.81 9.16 -20.18
N GLU A 141 -7.62 9.58 -21.14
CA GLU A 141 -7.23 10.47 -22.22
C GLU A 141 -6.80 11.86 -21.74
N ASP A 142 -7.31 12.28 -20.58
CA ASP A 142 -7.03 13.59 -19.99
C ASP A 142 -5.70 13.58 -19.19
N VAL A 143 -5.14 12.41 -18.94
CA VAL A 143 -3.88 12.28 -18.18
C VAL A 143 -2.69 12.73 -19.02
N PRO A 144 -1.83 13.64 -18.52
CA PRO A 144 -0.62 14.05 -19.20
C PRO A 144 0.27 12.85 -19.53
N LYS A 145 0.60 12.65 -20.81
CA LYS A 145 1.39 11.51 -21.27
C LYS A 145 2.86 11.89 -21.29
N ILE A 146 3.65 11.19 -20.49
CA ILE A 146 5.10 11.36 -20.43
C ILE A 146 5.72 10.21 -21.24
N PRO A 147 6.22 10.45 -22.47
CA PRO A 147 6.66 9.39 -23.40
C PRO A 147 7.67 8.41 -22.79
N GLU A 148 8.61 8.92 -22.01
CA GLU A 148 9.68 8.11 -21.41
C GLU A 148 9.16 7.06 -20.41
N LEU A 149 8.00 7.28 -19.83
CA LEU A 149 7.40 6.34 -18.86
C LEU A 149 6.63 5.20 -19.52
N TYR A 150 6.27 5.33 -20.80
CA TYR A 150 5.58 4.26 -21.56
C TYR A 150 6.52 3.18 -22.09
N THR A 151 7.82 3.41 -22.04
CA THR A 151 8.82 2.46 -22.57
C THR A 151 9.20 1.37 -21.59
N ARG A 152 8.71 1.40 -20.34
CA ARG A 152 9.03 0.37 -19.35
C ARG A 152 8.24 -0.93 -19.62
N PRO A 153 8.93 -2.09 -19.80
CA PRO A 153 8.26 -3.37 -19.99
C PRO A 153 7.28 -3.69 -18.83
N GLY A 154 6.12 -4.25 -19.16
CA GLY A 154 5.14 -4.71 -18.18
C GLY A 154 4.17 -3.65 -17.64
N ARG A 155 4.18 -2.42 -18.15
CA ARG A 155 3.21 -1.38 -17.82
C ARG A 155 2.29 -1.13 -19.01
N GLY A 156 1.16 -1.84 -19.01
CA GLY A 156 0.15 -1.69 -20.05
C GLY A 156 -0.59 -0.35 -19.99
N LYS A 157 -1.15 0.06 -21.12
CA LYS A 157 -2.25 1.05 -21.16
C LYS A 157 -3.49 0.42 -20.51
N PRO A 158 -4.43 1.23 -19.97
CA PRO A 158 -5.74 0.74 -19.54
C PRO A 158 -6.50 0.12 -20.69
#